data_7c69056ac1f17038be22177e189b9e42
#
_entry.id   7c69056ac1f17038be22177e189b9e42
#
_cell.length_a   1.000
_cell.length_b   1.000
_cell.length_c   1.000
_cell.angle_alpha   90.00
_cell.angle_beta   90.00
_cell.angle_gamma   90.00
#
_symmetry.space_group_name_H-M   'P 1'
#
loop_
_entity.id
_entity.type
_entity.pdbx_description
1 polymer ?
#
loop_
_entity_poly.entity_id
_entity_poly.type
_entity_poly.pdbx_seq_one_letter_code
_entity_poly.pdbx_strand_id
1 'polypeptide(L)'
;MQVRELMSTDVEVVDRNDHLQMVEERMAARQLRHVPVVEQGDIVGLVTQRDLFKAAMSSAMGYGEKAQQAFLQSVRVKEIMVYPVITVTPETPVAEATDLLMQRGIGCLPVVERGKLVGMVTKTDLLRCLRTMSTEV
;
A
#
# COMPACT_ATOMS: atom_id res chain seq x y z
N MET A 1 18.48 -13.01 -5.82
CA MET A 1 18.05 -11.60 -5.80
C MET A 1 17.26 -11.32 -4.54
N GLN A 2 17.55 -10.21 -3.90
CA GLN A 2 16.88 -9.78 -2.67
C GLN A 2 15.93 -8.63 -2.92
N VAL A 3 14.96 -8.47 -2.04
CA VAL A 3 13.94 -7.41 -2.10
C VAL A 3 14.57 -6.02 -2.25
N ARG A 4 15.70 -5.76 -1.58
CA ARG A 4 16.38 -4.47 -1.67
C ARG A 4 16.69 -4.04 -3.10
N GLU A 5 16.85 -5.00 -4.01
CA GLU A 5 17.20 -4.72 -5.41
C GLU A 5 16.02 -4.25 -6.24
N LEU A 6 14.79 -4.47 -5.76
CA LEU A 6 13.56 -4.12 -6.48
C LEU A 6 12.73 -3.05 -5.79
N MET A 7 12.86 -2.91 -4.48
CA MET A 7 11.94 -2.08 -3.69
C MET A 7 12.03 -0.61 -4.07
N SER A 8 10.89 0.08 -3.97
CA SER A 8 10.86 1.54 -4.00
C SER A 8 11.20 2.04 -2.62
N THR A 9 12.08 3.05 -2.53
CA THR A 9 12.46 3.67 -1.25
C THR A 9 11.76 5.00 -1.03
N ASP A 10 11.28 5.64 -2.11
CA ASP A 10 10.49 6.87 -2.03
C ASP A 10 9.02 6.49 -1.81
N VAL A 11 8.68 6.15 -0.57
CA VAL A 11 7.36 5.64 -0.22
C VAL A 11 6.51 6.74 0.39
N GLU A 12 5.34 6.99 -0.22
CA GLU A 12 4.33 7.88 0.32
C GLU A 12 3.66 7.19 1.50
N VAL A 13 3.59 7.86 2.64
CA VAL A 13 2.97 7.32 3.85
C VAL A 13 1.90 8.27 4.38
N VAL A 14 0.99 7.74 5.18
CA VAL A 14 -0.04 8.52 5.85
C VAL A 14 -0.07 8.18 7.33
N ASP A 15 -0.67 9.05 8.12
CA ASP A 15 -0.88 8.86 9.55
C ASP A 15 -2.25 8.23 9.78
N ARG A 16 -2.39 7.46 10.84
CA ARG A 16 -3.65 6.79 11.19
C ARG A 16 -4.79 7.78 11.43
N ASN A 17 -4.48 9.00 11.80
CA ASN A 17 -5.47 10.06 12.09
C ASN A 17 -5.75 10.95 10.88
N ASP A 18 -5.10 10.72 9.75
CA ASP A 18 -5.40 11.44 8.53
C ASP A 18 -6.79 11.06 8.02
N HIS A 19 -7.46 12.00 7.34
CA HIS A 19 -8.75 11.74 6.73
C HIS A 19 -8.57 11.02 5.38
N LEU A 20 -9.56 10.25 5.00
CA LEU A 20 -9.52 9.46 3.75
C LEU A 20 -9.36 10.34 2.51
N GLN A 21 -9.89 11.56 2.55
CA GLN A 21 -9.74 12.49 1.43
C GLN A 21 -8.28 12.75 1.10
N MET A 22 -7.43 12.93 2.11
CA MET A 22 -6.00 13.15 1.89
C MET A 22 -5.35 11.92 1.24
N VAL A 23 -5.74 10.72 1.67
CA VAL A 23 -5.23 9.48 1.09
C VAL A 23 -5.62 9.38 -0.39
N GLU A 24 -6.88 9.67 -0.70
CA GLU A 24 -7.38 9.65 -2.07
C GLU A 24 -6.61 10.61 -2.96
N GLU A 25 -6.39 11.84 -2.46
CA GLU A 25 -5.64 12.85 -3.19
C GLU A 25 -4.21 12.40 -3.47
N ARG A 26 -3.54 11.82 -2.48
CA ARG A 26 -2.17 11.33 -2.65
C ARG A 26 -2.08 10.17 -3.61
N MET A 27 -3.04 9.25 -3.55
CA MET A 27 -3.09 8.12 -4.48
C MET A 27 -3.28 8.61 -5.92
N ALA A 28 -4.17 9.58 -6.12
CA ALA A 28 -4.43 10.14 -7.45
C ALA A 28 -3.22 10.88 -7.99
N ALA A 29 -2.57 11.70 -7.15
CA ALA A 29 -1.44 12.53 -7.56
C ALA A 29 -0.23 11.70 -8.03
N ARG A 30 0.00 10.55 -7.43
CA ARG A 30 1.15 9.69 -7.74
C ARG A 30 0.77 8.35 -8.36
N GLN A 31 -0.49 8.16 -8.68
CA GLN A 31 -1.03 6.92 -9.26
C GLN A 31 -0.68 5.69 -8.39
N LEU A 32 -0.85 5.85 -7.09
CA LEU A 32 -0.58 4.79 -6.12
C LEU A 32 -1.84 3.98 -5.84
N ARG A 33 -1.67 2.69 -5.59
CA ARG A 33 -2.76 1.78 -5.22
C ARG A 33 -2.66 1.31 -3.77
N HIS A 34 -1.54 1.58 -3.12
CA HIS A 34 -1.25 1.14 -1.75
C HIS A 34 -0.51 2.25 -1.05
N VAL A 35 -0.92 2.55 0.19
CA VAL A 35 -0.24 3.55 1.01
C VAL A 35 -0.08 2.98 2.42
N PRO A 36 1.15 2.85 2.91
CA PRO A 36 1.37 2.39 4.29
C PRO A 36 0.96 3.46 5.30
N VAL A 37 0.44 3.00 6.43
CA VAL A 37 0.13 3.85 7.57
C VAL A 37 1.26 3.70 8.57
N VAL A 38 1.89 4.82 8.92
CA VAL A 38 3.11 4.83 9.72
C VAL A 38 2.90 5.70 10.96
N GLU A 39 3.43 5.23 12.09
CA GLU A 39 3.44 5.97 13.33
C GLU A 39 4.86 5.91 13.91
N GLN A 40 5.52 7.07 13.97
CA GLN A 40 6.91 7.18 14.43
C GLN A 40 7.86 6.23 13.68
N GLY A 41 7.64 6.08 12.37
CA GLY A 41 8.47 5.23 11.51
C GLY A 41 8.03 3.76 11.48
N ASP A 42 7.21 3.32 12.41
CA ASP A 42 6.72 1.94 12.46
C ASP A 42 5.45 1.80 11.61
N ILE A 43 5.38 0.73 10.83
CA ILE A 43 4.17 0.47 10.06
C ILE A 43 3.07 -0.07 10.98
N VAL A 44 1.91 0.58 10.94
CA VAL A 44 0.77 0.20 11.78
C VAL A 44 -0.44 -0.23 10.97
N GLY A 45 -0.42 -0.04 9.67
CA GLY A 45 -1.52 -0.44 8.81
C GLY A 45 -1.20 -0.22 7.34
N LEU A 46 -2.16 -0.58 6.50
CA LEU A 46 -2.06 -0.42 5.06
C LEU A 46 -3.43 -0.03 4.52
N VAL A 47 -3.46 0.96 3.62
CA VAL A 47 -4.68 1.36 2.92
C VAL A 47 -4.48 1.06 1.44
N THR A 48 -5.43 0.33 0.84
CA THR A 48 -5.42 0.08 -0.60
C THR A 48 -6.48 0.93 -1.27
N GLN A 49 -6.26 1.28 -2.53
CA GLN A 49 -7.23 2.00 -3.34
C GLN A 49 -8.57 1.26 -3.39
N ARG A 50 -8.49 -0.06 -3.48
CA ARG A 50 -9.69 -0.91 -3.52
C ARG A 50 -10.51 -0.81 -2.24
N ASP A 51 -9.84 -0.86 -1.08
CA ASP A 51 -10.52 -0.78 0.21
C ASP A 51 -11.11 0.61 0.43
N LEU A 52 -10.40 1.64 0.03
CA LEU A 52 -10.90 3.02 0.09
C LEU A 52 -12.17 3.18 -0.77
N PHE A 53 -12.13 2.67 -2.00
CA PHE A 53 -13.27 2.73 -2.91
C PHE A 53 -14.46 1.97 -2.35
N LYS A 54 -14.26 0.74 -1.86
CA LYS A 54 -15.33 -0.06 -1.27
C LYS A 54 -15.98 0.62 -0.08
N ALA A 55 -15.18 1.20 0.80
CA ALA A 55 -15.68 1.88 1.99
C ALA A 55 -16.54 3.10 1.59
N ALA A 56 -16.04 3.91 0.65
CA ALA A 56 -16.75 5.08 0.17
C ALA A 56 -18.06 4.73 -0.51
N MET A 57 -18.05 3.71 -1.37
CA MET A 57 -19.25 3.26 -2.08
C MET A 57 -20.30 2.67 -1.13
N SER A 58 -19.85 1.84 -0.19
CA SER A 58 -20.75 1.20 0.78
C SER A 58 -21.46 2.23 1.66
N SER A 59 -20.74 3.25 2.11
CA SER A 59 -21.28 4.26 3.02
C SER A 59 -22.13 5.31 2.32
N ALA A 60 -21.90 5.57 1.02
CA ALA A 60 -22.55 6.65 0.27
C ALA A 60 -23.47 6.14 -0.81
N MET A 61 -23.74 4.85 -0.86
CA MET A 61 -24.55 4.23 -1.93
C MET A 61 -25.94 4.84 -1.98
N GLY A 62 -26.30 5.35 -3.17
CA GLY A 62 -27.61 5.98 -3.39
C GLY A 62 -27.69 7.46 -3.02
N TYR A 63 -26.64 8.03 -2.45
CA TYR A 63 -26.63 9.42 -2.00
C TYR A 63 -25.78 10.35 -2.87
N GLY A 64 -25.03 9.83 -3.85
CA GLY A 64 -24.26 10.61 -4.83
C GLY A 64 -22.91 11.12 -4.34
N GLU A 65 -22.31 12.00 -5.16
CA GLU A 65 -20.95 12.49 -4.95
C GLU A 65 -20.75 13.27 -3.66
N LYS A 66 -21.74 14.08 -3.28
CA LYS A 66 -21.64 14.88 -2.06
C LYS A 66 -21.53 14.01 -0.82
N ALA A 67 -22.26 12.89 -0.79
CA ALA A 67 -22.20 11.95 0.32
C ALA A 67 -20.85 11.25 0.35
N GLN A 68 -20.28 10.89 -0.80
CA GLN A 68 -18.95 10.31 -0.89
C GLN A 68 -17.89 11.27 -0.39
N GLN A 69 -17.97 12.53 -0.78
CA GLN A 69 -17.04 13.55 -0.31
C GLN A 69 -17.15 13.76 1.20
N ALA A 70 -18.37 13.82 1.72
CA ALA A 70 -18.60 13.96 3.16
C ALA A 70 -18.00 12.78 3.93
N PHE A 71 -18.15 11.56 3.40
CA PHE A 71 -17.57 10.36 3.98
C PHE A 71 -16.05 10.47 4.03
N LEU A 72 -15.42 10.81 2.90
CA LEU A 72 -13.96 10.93 2.81
C LEU A 72 -13.39 12.01 3.73
N GLN A 73 -14.16 13.07 3.99
CA GLN A 73 -13.76 14.17 4.86
C GLN A 73 -13.94 13.87 6.34
N SER A 74 -14.79 12.90 6.69
CA SER A 74 -15.13 12.62 8.09
C SER A 74 -14.52 11.35 8.65
N VAL A 75 -14.08 10.43 7.79
CA VAL A 75 -13.54 9.13 8.22
C VAL A 75 -12.03 9.16 8.22
N ARG A 76 -11.43 8.61 9.28
CA ARG A 76 -9.98 8.58 9.43
C ARG A 76 -9.41 7.26 8.93
N VAL A 77 -8.16 7.29 8.53
CA VAL A 77 -7.42 6.12 8.02
C VAL A 77 -7.54 4.92 8.96
N LYS A 78 -7.41 5.13 10.26
CA LYS A 78 -7.46 4.05 11.25
C LYS A 78 -8.76 3.26 11.22
N GLU A 79 -9.84 3.85 10.68
CA GLU A 79 -11.14 3.19 10.64
C GLU A 79 -11.28 2.18 9.51
N ILE A 80 -10.42 2.27 8.48
CA ILE A 80 -10.49 1.35 7.33
C ILE A 80 -9.18 0.63 7.03
N MET A 81 -8.06 1.05 7.62
CA MET A 81 -6.77 0.42 7.34
C MET A 81 -6.77 -1.07 7.70
N VAL A 82 -6.02 -1.84 6.96
CA VAL A 82 -5.82 -3.27 7.22
C VAL A 82 -4.64 -3.44 8.18
N TYR A 83 -4.80 -4.28 9.19
CA TYR A 83 -3.73 -4.65 10.13
C TYR A 83 -4.05 -6.02 10.74
N PRO A 84 -3.05 -6.79 11.19
CA PRO A 84 -1.61 -6.53 11.03
C PRO A 84 -1.17 -6.61 9.57
N VAL A 85 -0.06 -5.97 9.25
CA VAL A 85 0.47 -5.90 7.88
C VAL A 85 1.54 -6.99 7.70
N ILE A 86 1.46 -7.71 6.58
CA ILE A 86 2.50 -8.67 6.22
C ILE A 86 3.66 -7.88 5.63
N THR A 87 4.84 -8.02 6.22
CA THR A 87 6.03 -7.28 5.83
C THR A 87 7.18 -8.23 5.48
N VAL A 88 8.18 -7.70 4.79
CA VAL A 88 9.42 -8.39 4.49
C VAL A 88 10.60 -7.48 4.89
N THR A 89 11.82 -8.01 4.82
CA THR A 89 13.03 -7.24 5.07
C THR A 89 13.77 -7.00 3.76
N PRO A 90 14.74 -6.06 3.73
CA PRO A 90 15.54 -5.85 2.52
C PRO A 90 16.27 -7.10 2.05
N GLU A 91 16.65 -8.00 2.97
CA GLU A 91 17.36 -9.24 2.66
C GLU A 91 16.47 -10.38 2.23
N THR A 92 15.14 -10.23 2.33
CA THR A 92 14.20 -11.28 1.93
C THR A 92 14.43 -11.64 0.47
N PRO A 93 14.56 -12.93 0.13
CA PRO A 93 14.67 -13.35 -1.27
C PRO A 93 13.43 -12.95 -2.06
N VAL A 94 13.62 -12.51 -3.29
CA VAL A 94 12.51 -12.11 -4.17
C VAL A 94 11.53 -13.27 -4.39
N ALA A 95 12.03 -14.50 -4.46
CA ALA A 95 11.16 -15.67 -4.60
C ALA A 95 10.22 -15.81 -3.41
N GLU A 96 10.72 -15.58 -2.20
CA GLU A 96 9.90 -15.65 -0.98
C GLU A 96 8.84 -14.54 -0.96
N ALA A 97 9.24 -13.31 -1.33
CA ALA A 97 8.30 -12.19 -1.42
C ALA A 97 7.20 -12.47 -2.46
N THR A 98 7.58 -13.04 -3.61
CA THR A 98 6.64 -13.42 -4.65
C THR A 98 5.64 -14.46 -4.14
N ASP A 99 6.12 -15.48 -3.43
CA ASP A 99 5.25 -16.50 -2.85
C ASP A 99 4.25 -15.89 -1.88
N LEU A 100 4.69 -14.96 -1.03
CA LEU A 100 3.79 -14.29 -0.09
C LEU A 100 2.68 -13.52 -0.81
N LEU A 101 3.03 -12.76 -1.86
CA LEU A 101 2.03 -12.04 -2.65
C LEU A 101 1.01 -12.99 -3.27
N MET A 102 1.49 -14.09 -3.83
CA MET A 102 0.62 -15.06 -4.49
C MET A 102 -0.27 -15.82 -3.51
N GLN A 103 0.30 -16.31 -2.42
CA GLN A 103 -0.42 -17.13 -1.44
C GLN A 103 -1.44 -16.30 -0.67
N ARG A 104 -1.12 -15.04 -0.38
CA ARG A 104 -2.01 -14.16 0.39
C ARG A 104 -2.95 -13.34 -0.48
N GLY A 105 -2.78 -13.38 -1.80
CA GLY A 105 -3.62 -12.62 -2.72
C GLY A 105 -3.54 -11.10 -2.50
N ILE A 106 -2.36 -10.60 -2.13
CA ILE A 106 -2.13 -9.18 -1.85
C ILE A 106 -1.26 -8.56 -2.94
N GLY A 107 -1.34 -7.24 -3.06
CA GLY A 107 -0.67 -6.52 -4.14
C GLY A 107 0.65 -5.88 -3.79
N CYS A 108 0.98 -5.81 -2.50
CA CYS A 108 2.23 -5.18 -2.06
C CYS A 108 2.71 -5.75 -0.73
N LEU A 109 4.00 -5.55 -0.48
CA LEU A 109 4.64 -5.88 0.79
C LEU A 109 5.48 -4.68 1.23
N PRO A 110 5.12 -4.08 2.37
CA PRO A 110 6.02 -3.11 2.98
C PRO A 110 7.33 -3.78 3.41
N VAL A 111 8.43 -3.07 3.23
CA VAL A 111 9.76 -3.54 3.58
C VAL A 111 10.19 -2.83 4.87
N VAL A 112 10.51 -3.60 5.89
CA VAL A 112 10.89 -3.05 7.19
C VAL A 112 12.29 -3.50 7.57
N GLU A 113 12.98 -2.64 8.31
CA GLU A 113 14.30 -2.92 8.85
C GLU A 113 14.31 -2.38 10.28
N ARG A 114 14.57 -3.26 11.24
CA ARG A 114 14.56 -2.91 12.67
C ARG A 114 13.24 -2.26 13.09
N GLY A 115 12.12 -2.76 12.54
CA GLY A 115 10.79 -2.25 12.82
C GLY A 115 10.37 -1.02 12.02
N LYS A 116 11.28 -0.40 11.28
CA LYS A 116 11.01 0.83 10.54
C LYS A 116 10.76 0.55 9.06
N LEU A 117 9.80 1.26 8.49
CA LEU A 117 9.50 1.17 7.06
C LEU A 117 10.67 1.75 6.26
N VAL A 118 11.24 0.96 5.34
CA VAL A 118 12.34 1.40 4.49
C VAL A 118 12.03 1.31 3.00
N GLY A 119 10.94 0.67 2.62
CA GLY A 119 10.58 0.54 1.22
C GLY A 119 9.26 -0.18 1.01
N MET A 120 8.91 -0.37 -0.25
CA MET A 120 7.73 -1.12 -0.68
C MET A 120 8.07 -1.98 -1.89
N VAL A 121 7.53 -3.19 -1.93
CA VAL A 121 7.58 -4.06 -3.11
C VAL A 121 6.15 -4.33 -3.55
N THR A 122 5.86 -4.11 -4.83
CA THR A 122 4.55 -4.35 -5.40
C THR A 122 4.63 -5.41 -6.50
N LYS A 123 3.47 -5.91 -6.93
CA LYS A 123 3.39 -6.80 -8.09
C LYS A 123 4.02 -6.13 -9.33
N THR A 124 3.84 -4.83 -9.48
CA THR A 124 4.41 -4.08 -10.60
C THR A 124 5.94 -4.13 -10.59
N ASP A 125 6.56 -4.04 -9.41
CA ASP A 125 8.02 -4.15 -9.29
C ASP A 125 8.51 -5.51 -9.76
N LEU A 126 7.78 -6.58 -9.41
CA LEU A 126 8.13 -7.93 -9.83
C LEU A 126 7.97 -8.11 -11.34
N LEU A 127 6.89 -7.59 -11.90
CA LEU A 127 6.67 -7.64 -13.35
C LEU A 127 7.73 -6.87 -14.12
N ARG A 128 8.12 -5.71 -13.60
CA ARG A 128 9.18 -4.90 -14.21
C ARG A 128 10.52 -5.63 -14.16
N CYS A 129 10.81 -6.30 -13.05
CA CYS A 129 12.00 -7.11 -12.91
C CYS A 129 12.02 -8.26 -13.94
N LEU A 130 10.90 -8.97 -14.06
CA LEU A 130 10.78 -10.07 -15.01
C LEU A 130 10.97 -9.59 -16.44
N ARG A 131 10.40 -8.43 -16.80
CA ARG A 131 10.56 -7.84 -18.12
C ARG A 131 12.03 -7.54 -18.43
N THR A 132 12.75 -6.95 -17.47
CA THR A 132 14.17 -6.64 -17.61
C THR A 132 14.99 -7.92 -17.83
N MET A 133 14.74 -8.95 -17.03
CA MET A 133 15.43 -10.23 -17.18
C MET A 133 15.15 -10.87 -18.53
N SER A 134 13.94 -10.76 -19.04
CA SER A 134 13.57 -11.34 -20.33
C SER A 134 14.24 -10.65 -21.51
N THR A 135 14.52 -9.36 -21.41
CA THR A 135 15.17 -8.60 -22.48
C THR A 135 16.69 -8.77 -22.52
N GLU A 136 17.27 -9.29 -21.46
CA GLU A 136 18.72 -9.53 -21.37
C GLU A 136 19.14 -10.86 -22.01
N VAL A 137 18.20 -11.69 -22.40
CA VAL A 137 18.48 -13.04 -22.93
C VAL A 137 18.55 -13.07 -24.45
#